data_752b9e75f7b71be838bbd18bc18b64cf
#
_entry.id   752b9e75f7b71be838bbd18bc18b64cf
#
_cell.length_a   1.000
_cell.length_b   1.000
_cell.length_c   1.000
_cell.angle_alpha   90.00
_cell.angle_beta   90.00
_cell.angle_gamma   90.00
#
_symmetry.space_group_name_H-M   'P 1'
#
loop_
_entity.id
_entity.type
_entity.pdbx_description
1 polymer ?
#
loop_
_entity_poly.entity_id
_entity_poly.type
_entity_poly.pdbx_seq_one_letter_code
_entity_poly.pdbx_strand_id
1 'polypeptide(L)'
;MHTQIDSVMMINENIQQIQRGIEECQHTFQILVDAFLHAQEGVIQPQLITIAKIKDMMRKESLPDGLDFPSFPSLELSRLITPIIFSQNSYLVYILQMPLLQSIPYQLYKLRPFPVEQQEKMFVYFEVTK
;
A
#
# COMPACT_ATOMS: atom_id res chain seq x y z
N MET A 1 18.80 23.65 -51.20
CA MET A 1 19.24 22.34 -50.70
C MET A 1 19.23 22.25 -49.17
N HIS A 2 19.78 23.21 -48.45
CA HIS A 2 19.79 23.21 -46.99
C HIS A 2 18.39 23.21 -46.37
N THR A 3 17.44 23.95 -46.94
CA THR A 3 16.06 24.04 -46.44
C THR A 3 15.30 22.71 -46.47
N GLN A 4 15.54 21.83 -47.45
CA GLN A 4 14.90 20.52 -47.55
C GLN A 4 15.46 19.52 -46.52
N ILE A 5 16.78 19.55 -46.28
CA ILE A 5 17.45 18.71 -45.29
C ILE A 5 16.98 19.10 -43.88
N ASP A 6 16.91 20.40 -43.59
CA ASP A 6 16.43 20.91 -42.31
C ASP A 6 14.96 20.52 -42.06
N SER A 7 14.10 20.56 -43.10
CA SER A 7 12.70 20.12 -42.99
C SER A 7 12.58 18.63 -42.73
N VAL A 8 13.38 17.78 -43.34
CA VAL A 8 13.41 16.34 -43.10
C VAL A 8 13.90 16.02 -41.67
N MET A 9 14.93 16.73 -41.20
CA MET A 9 15.42 16.58 -39.83
C MET A 9 14.36 16.97 -38.80
N MET A 10 13.63 18.07 -39.00
CA MET A 10 12.53 18.52 -38.16
C MET A 10 11.39 17.47 -38.09
N ILE A 11 11.02 16.88 -39.24
CA ILE A 11 10.00 15.84 -39.33
C ILE A 11 10.44 14.60 -38.53
N ASN A 12 11.69 14.16 -38.64
CA ASN A 12 12.23 13.03 -37.93
C ASN A 12 12.25 13.28 -36.43
N GLU A 13 12.63 14.47 -35.97
CA GLU A 13 12.58 14.85 -34.55
C GLU A 13 11.14 14.82 -34.01
N ASN A 14 10.18 15.34 -34.78
CA ASN A 14 8.78 15.32 -34.42
C ASN A 14 8.22 13.90 -34.32
N ILE A 15 8.59 13.00 -35.23
CA ILE A 15 8.22 11.59 -35.19
C ILE A 15 8.79 10.92 -33.94
N GLN A 16 10.05 11.18 -33.60
CA GLN A 16 10.66 10.63 -32.38
C GLN A 16 9.96 11.13 -31.13
N GLN A 17 9.58 12.40 -31.07
CA GLN A 17 8.82 12.95 -29.93
C GLN A 17 7.44 12.29 -29.79
N ILE A 18 6.74 12.06 -30.89
CA ILE A 18 5.45 11.38 -30.92
C ILE A 18 5.62 9.93 -30.42
N GLN A 19 6.64 9.24 -30.91
CA GLN A 19 6.93 7.86 -30.47
C GLN A 19 7.19 7.79 -28.97
N ARG A 20 7.99 8.70 -28.42
CA ARG A 20 8.24 8.79 -26.97
C ARG A 20 6.96 9.05 -26.19
N GLY A 21 6.11 9.96 -26.69
CA GLY A 21 4.83 10.26 -26.09
C GLY A 21 3.90 9.03 -26.05
N ILE A 22 3.87 8.25 -27.12
CA ILE A 22 3.11 6.99 -27.18
C ILE A 22 3.66 5.97 -26.18
N GLU A 23 4.97 5.79 -26.11
CA GLU A 23 5.62 4.88 -25.17
C GLU A 23 5.34 5.28 -23.73
N GLU A 24 5.42 6.56 -23.39
CA GLU A 24 5.07 7.06 -22.06
C GLU A 24 3.61 6.81 -21.70
N CYS A 25 2.69 7.05 -22.66
CA CYS A 25 1.27 6.75 -22.47
C CYS A 25 1.02 5.27 -22.26
N GLN A 26 1.67 4.39 -23.02
CA GLN A 26 1.57 2.95 -22.87
C GLN A 26 2.10 2.50 -21.51
N HIS A 27 3.23 3.05 -21.07
CA HIS A 27 3.81 2.74 -19.77
C HIS A 27 2.90 3.16 -18.62
N THR A 28 2.36 4.39 -18.66
CA THR A 28 1.41 4.89 -17.67
C THR A 28 0.13 4.03 -17.65
N PHE A 29 -0.38 3.68 -18.81
CA PHE A 29 -1.56 2.82 -18.93
C PHE A 29 -1.31 1.44 -18.30
N GLN A 30 -0.13 0.86 -18.52
CA GLN A 30 0.23 -0.42 -17.92
C GLN A 30 0.31 -0.34 -16.40
N ILE A 31 0.88 0.73 -15.85
CA ILE A 31 0.91 0.97 -14.40
C ILE A 31 -0.51 1.03 -13.83
N LEU A 32 -1.43 1.71 -14.51
CA LEU A 32 -2.83 1.82 -14.06
C LEU A 32 -3.57 0.49 -14.16
N VAL A 33 -3.36 -0.29 -15.20
CA VAL A 33 -3.92 -1.64 -15.33
C VAL A 33 -3.41 -2.55 -14.22
N ASP A 34 -2.12 -2.54 -13.95
CA ASP A 34 -1.51 -3.32 -12.88
C ASP A 34 -2.03 -2.88 -11.51
N ALA A 35 -2.19 -1.58 -11.29
CA ALA A 35 -2.78 -1.05 -10.07
C ALA A 35 -4.21 -1.54 -9.85
N PHE A 36 -5.01 -1.60 -10.91
CA PHE A 36 -6.37 -2.10 -10.87
C PHE A 36 -6.41 -3.59 -10.51
N LEU A 37 -5.58 -4.40 -11.15
CA LEU A 37 -5.47 -5.83 -10.88
C LEU A 37 -4.97 -6.11 -9.45
N HIS A 38 -3.93 -5.39 -9.00
CA HIS A 38 -3.40 -5.50 -7.64
C HIS A 38 -4.42 -5.06 -6.59
N ALA A 39 -5.20 -4.01 -6.86
CA ALA A 39 -6.25 -3.56 -5.95
C ALA A 39 -7.33 -4.63 -5.73
N GLN A 40 -7.67 -5.40 -6.76
CA GLN A 40 -8.60 -6.54 -6.63
C GLN A 40 -8.06 -7.63 -5.71
N GLU A 41 -6.75 -7.79 -5.62
CA GLU A 41 -6.07 -8.71 -4.73
C GLU A 41 -5.75 -8.09 -3.36
N GLY A 42 -6.11 -6.84 -3.12
CA GLY A 42 -5.81 -6.12 -1.89
C GLY A 42 -4.35 -5.67 -1.79
N VAL A 43 -3.65 -5.54 -2.90
CA VAL A 43 -2.22 -5.20 -2.95
C VAL A 43 -2.02 -3.79 -3.48
N ILE A 44 -1.17 -3.03 -2.79
CA ILE A 44 -0.77 -1.68 -3.22
C ILE A 44 0.15 -1.78 -4.44
N GLN A 45 -0.04 -0.86 -5.41
CA GLN A 45 0.84 -0.70 -6.55
C GLN A 45 2.00 0.24 -6.20
N PRO A 46 3.25 -0.27 -6.04
CA PRO A 46 4.38 0.56 -5.60
C PRO A 46 4.75 1.68 -6.58
N GLN A 47 4.43 1.50 -7.86
CA GLN A 47 4.68 2.51 -8.91
C GLN A 47 3.73 3.70 -8.83
N LEU A 48 2.57 3.56 -8.18
CA LEU A 48 1.65 4.67 -7.91
C LEU A 48 2.01 5.40 -6.62
N ILE A 49 2.28 4.65 -5.57
CA ILE A 49 2.63 5.20 -4.26
C ILE A 49 3.53 4.25 -3.50
N THR A 50 4.58 4.78 -2.91
CA THR A 50 5.50 4.01 -2.08
C THR A 50 5.06 3.99 -0.62
N ILE A 51 5.46 2.96 0.12
CA ILE A 51 5.22 2.90 1.57
C ILE A 51 5.88 4.07 2.31
N ALA A 52 7.05 4.52 1.85
CA ALA A 52 7.71 5.71 2.41
C ALA A 52 6.84 6.96 2.27
N LYS A 53 6.18 7.14 1.13
CA LYS A 53 5.26 8.25 0.89
C LYS A 53 4.00 8.14 1.77
N ILE A 54 3.46 6.95 1.93
CA ILE A 54 2.32 6.70 2.82
C ILE A 54 2.69 7.06 4.27
N LYS A 55 3.84 6.61 4.76
CA LYS A 55 4.33 6.96 6.10
C LYS A 55 4.53 8.46 6.29
N ASP A 56 5.01 9.15 5.27
CA ASP A 56 5.16 10.61 5.29
C ASP A 56 3.79 11.33 5.39
N MET A 57 2.81 10.87 4.62
CA MET A 57 1.44 11.40 4.69
C MET A 57 0.81 11.15 6.07
N MET A 58 1.01 9.97 6.67
CA MET A 58 0.52 9.64 8.01
C MET A 58 1.09 10.59 9.07
N ARG A 59 2.36 10.94 8.97
CA ARG A 59 3.01 11.87 9.90
C ARG A 59 2.43 13.28 9.87
N LYS A 60 1.88 13.67 8.74
CA LYS A 60 1.30 15.02 8.52
C LYS A 60 -0.16 15.12 8.92
N GLU A 61 -0.84 13.99 9.13
CA GLU A 61 -2.25 13.95 9.47
C GLU A 61 -2.45 14.02 10.98
N SER A 62 -3.51 14.74 11.36
CA SER A 62 -4.00 14.83 12.74
C SER A 62 -5.17 13.87 12.90
N LEU A 63 -5.04 12.91 13.82
CA LEU A 63 -6.10 11.96 14.14
C LEU A 63 -6.97 12.44 15.30
N PRO A 64 -8.24 11.96 15.38
CA PRO A 64 -9.06 12.16 16.57
C PRO A 64 -8.38 11.61 17.83
N ASP A 65 -8.74 12.19 18.99
CA ASP A 65 -8.20 11.75 20.26
C ASP A 65 -8.48 10.26 20.51
N GLY A 66 -7.46 9.55 21.01
CA GLY A 66 -7.55 8.13 21.33
C GLY A 66 -7.35 7.18 20.15
N LEU A 67 -7.00 7.70 18.97
CA LEU A 67 -6.67 6.88 17.79
C LEU A 67 -5.26 7.19 17.31
N ASP A 68 -4.56 6.12 16.93
CA ASP A 68 -3.21 6.19 16.38
C ASP A 68 -3.11 5.40 15.08
N PHE A 69 -2.18 5.82 14.22
CA PHE A 69 -1.77 5.01 13.07
C PHE A 69 -0.97 3.79 13.53
N PRO A 70 -1.10 2.65 12.82
CA PRO A 70 -0.27 1.49 13.09
C PRO A 70 1.21 1.81 12.84
N SER A 71 2.07 1.42 13.78
CA SER A 71 3.53 1.60 13.70
C SER A 71 4.18 0.26 13.45
N PHE A 72 4.21 -0.16 12.20
CA PHE A 72 4.78 -1.44 11.77
C PHE A 72 5.88 -1.25 10.74
N PRO A 73 6.77 -2.24 10.57
CA PRO A 73 7.69 -2.28 9.45
C PRO A 73 6.96 -2.19 8.11
N SER A 74 7.66 -1.72 7.07
CA SER A 74 7.04 -1.41 5.78
C SER A 74 6.27 -2.57 5.15
N LEU A 75 6.78 -3.80 5.27
CA LEU A 75 6.11 -4.98 4.72
C LEU A 75 4.79 -5.28 5.44
N GLU A 76 4.80 -5.20 6.76
CA GLU A 76 3.60 -5.46 7.56
C GLU A 76 2.57 -4.35 7.40
N LEU A 77 3.01 -3.10 7.31
CA LEU A 77 2.14 -1.96 7.04
C LEU A 77 1.45 -2.11 5.68
N SER A 78 2.17 -2.54 4.66
CA SER A 78 1.59 -2.74 3.32
C SER A 78 0.47 -3.78 3.32
N ARG A 79 0.53 -4.78 4.18
CA ARG A 79 -0.51 -5.81 4.33
C ARG A 79 -1.77 -5.31 5.04
N LEU A 80 -1.66 -4.26 5.83
CA LEU A 80 -2.79 -3.65 6.54
C LEU A 80 -3.57 -2.67 5.68
N ILE A 81 -2.97 -2.18 4.61
CA ILE A 81 -3.58 -1.19 3.73
C ILE A 81 -4.34 -1.89 2.62
N THR A 82 -5.61 -1.54 2.45
CA THR A 82 -6.45 -2.05 1.38
C THR A 82 -6.63 -0.97 0.32
N PRO A 83 -6.10 -1.15 -0.90
CA PRO A 83 -6.30 -0.20 -1.97
C PRO A 83 -7.65 -0.39 -2.65
N ILE A 84 -8.29 0.73 -2.98
CA ILE A 84 -9.51 0.79 -3.78
C ILE A 84 -9.27 1.75 -4.93
N ILE A 85 -9.63 1.34 -6.13
CA ILE A 85 -9.50 2.18 -7.32
C ILE A 85 -10.85 2.24 -8.05
N PHE A 86 -11.27 3.45 -8.42
CA PHE A 86 -12.49 3.67 -9.18
C PHE A 86 -12.39 4.95 -10.02
N SER A 87 -13.31 5.09 -10.96
CA SER A 87 -13.41 6.28 -11.80
C SER A 87 -14.59 7.15 -11.34
N GLN A 88 -14.33 8.44 -11.21
CA GLN A 88 -15.34 9.45 -10.87
C GLN A 88 -15.03 10.76 -11.60
N ASN A 89 -16.01 11.32 -12.34
CA ASN A 89 -15.89 12.60 -13.03
C ASN A 89 -14.62 12.73 -13.91
N SER A 90 -14.33 11.72 -14.70
CA SER A 90 -13.13 11.64 -15.54
C SER A 90 -11.79 11.58 -14.79
N TYR A 91 -11.83 11.35 -13.48
CA TYR A 91 -10.66 11.08 -12.67
C TYR A 91 -10.59 9.62 -12.24
N LEU A 92 -9.39 9.08 -12.16
CA LEU A 92 -9.12 7.85 -11.44
C LEU A 92 -8.82 8.20 -9.97
N VAL A 93 -9.59 7.60 -9.08
CA VAL A 93 -9.45 7.80 -7.64
C VAL A 93 -8.83 6.54 -7.04
N TYR A 94 -7.73 6.71 -6.33
CA TYR A 94 -7.02 5.64 -5.64
C TYR A 94 -7.09 5.89 -4.14
N ILE A 95 -7.85 5.07 -3.44
CA ILE A 95 -8.05 5.19 -2.00
C ILE A 95 -7.27 4.10 -1.29
N LEU A 96 -6.54 4.48 -0.27
CA LEU A 96 -5.83 3.57 0.62
C LEU A 96 -6.56 3.55 1.97
N GLN A 97 -7.18 2.43 2.29
CA GLN A 97 -7.83 2.22 3.58
C GLN A 97 -6.87 1.58 4.56
N MET A 98 -6.80 2.13 5.75
CA MET A 98 -5.93 1.64 6.81
C MET A 98 -6.68 1.60 8.13
N PRO A 99 -6.57 0.50 8.90
CA PRO A 99 -7.15 0.45 10.25
C PRO A 99 -6.40 1.41 11.18
N LEU A 100 -7.14 2.11 12.00
CA LEU A 100 -6.60 2.91 13.09
C LEU A 100 -6.61 2.09 14.39
N LEU A 101 -5.63 2.32 15.23
CA LEU A 101 -5.49 1.64 16.51
C LEU A 101 -5.98 2.55 17.64
N GLN A 102 -6.59 1.94 18.66
CA GLN A 102 -6.88 2.65 19.89
C GLN A 102 -5.59 2.87 20.67
N SER A 103 -5.43 4.05 21.22
CA SER A 103 -4.25 4.43 22.03
C SER A 103 -4.24 3.79 23.42
N ILE A 104 -5.17 2.87 23.71
CA ILE A 104 -5.27 2.17 24.98
C ILE A 104 -4.24 1.04 25.02
N PRO A 105 -3.33 1.02 25.98
CA PRO A 105 -2.38 -0.07 26.10
C PRO A 105 -3.06 -1.35 26.57
N TYR A 106 -2.81 -2.44 25.87
CA TYR A 106 -3.26 -3.77 26.25
C TYR A 106 -2.06 -4.59 26.72
N GLN A 107 -2.29 -5.42 27.72
CA GLN A 107 -1.27 -6.35 28.19
C GLN A 107 -1.49 -7.72 27.56
N LEU A 108 -0.49 -8.21 26.86
CA LEU A 108 -0.55 -9.55 26.28
C LEU A 108 -0.17 -10.58 27.32
N TYR A 109 -1.03 -11.57 27.52
CA TYR A 109 -0.78 -12.73 28.38
C TYR A 109 -0.68 -13.99 27.54
N LYS A 110 0.33 -14.80 27.84
CA LYS A 110 0.46 -16.14 27.27
C LYS A 110 -0.02 -17.15 28.27
N LEU A 111 -1.02 -17.95 27.89
CA LEU A 111 -1.51 -19.05 28.70
C LEU A 111 -0.76 -20.32 28.32
N ARG A 112 -0.19 -20.98 29.32
CA ARG A 112 0.44 -22.28 29.13
C ARG A 112 -0.36 -23.33 29.90
N PRO A 113 -0.77 -24.44 29.26
CA PRO A 113 -1.41 -25.54 29.96
C PRO A 113 -0.38 -26.24 30.85
N PHE A 114 -0.76 -26.52 32.06
CA PHE A 114 0.09 -27.18 33.02
C PHE A 114 -0.69 -28.35 33.68
N PRO A 115 -0.35 -29.60 33.35
CA PRO A 115 -1.03 -30.76 33.98
C PRO A 115 -0.58 -30.94 35.40
N VAL A 116 -1.53 -31.07 36.32
CA VAL A 116 -1.30 -31.34 37.74
C VAL A 116 -2.11 -32.52 38.15
N GLU A 117 -1.48 -33.50 38.83
CA GLU A 117 -2.13 -34.63 39.43
C GLU A 117 -2.66 -34.25 40.82
N GLN A 118 -3.93 -34.49 41.02
CA GLN A 118 -4.58 -34.28 42.30
C GLN A 118 -5.59 -35.42 42.59
N GLN A 119 -5.41 -36.14 43.70
CA GLN A 119 -6.30 -37.23 44.14
C GLN A 119 -6.58 -38.27 43.04
N GLU A 120 -5.56 -38.83 42.42
CA GLU A 120 -5.63 -39.81 41.32
C GLU A 120 -6.30 -39.31 40.05
N LYS A 121 -6.59 -38.00 39.94
CA LYS A 121 -7.11 -37.36 38.73
C LYS A 121 -6.13 -36.32 38.20
N MET A 122 -6.01 -36.25 36.88
CA MET A 122 -5.19 -35.27 36.22
C MET A 122 -6.01 -34.00 35.90
N PHE A 123 -5.57 -32.86 36.39
CA PHE A 123 -6.16 -31.55 36.09
C PHE A 123 -5.19 -30.73 35.24
N VAL A 124 -5.71 -29.88 34.36
CA VAL A 124 -4.92 -28.96 33.56
C VAL A 124 -5.10 -27.54 34.10
N TYR A 125 -4.00 -26.94 34.53
CA TYR A 125 -3.94 -25.52 34.88
C TYR A 125 -3.27 -24.71 33.79
N PHE A 126 -3.61 -23.45 33.72
CA PHE A 126 -2.96 -22.51 32.79
C PHE A 126 -2.08 -21.55 33.58
N GLU A 127 -0.81 -21.49 33.18
CA GLU A 127 0.11 -20.48 33.68
C GLU A 127 -0.01 -19.23 32.83
N VAL A 128 -0.18 -18.08 33.47
CA VAL A 128 -0.28 -16.79 32.79
C VAL A 128 1.10 -16.11 32.86
N THR A 129 1.71 -15.89 31.70
CA THR A 129 2.99 -15.20 31.59
C THR A 129 2.81 -13.89 30.82
N LYS A 130 3.49 -12.87 31.28
CA LYS A 130 3.54 -11.56 30.60
C LYS A 130 4.50 -11.57 29.42
#